data_827c610ff1bc8495cea468050a97341d
#
_entry.id   827c610ff1bc8495cea468050a97341d
#
_cell.length_a   1.000
_cell.length_b   1.000
_cell.length_c   1.000
_cell.angle_alpha   90.00
_cell.angle_beta   90.00
_cell.angle_gamma   90.00
#
_symmetry.space_group_name_H-M   'P 1'
#
loop_
_entity.id
_entity.type
_entity.pdbx_description
1 polymer ?
#
loop_
_entity_poly.entity_id
_entity_poly.type
_entity_poly.pdbx_seq_one_letter_code
_entity_poly.pdbx_strand_id
1 'polypeptide(L)'
;MADMKYTAKDSVFSFIFRQPENTRRLYLTLHPEDSDVTETDCKLVTLEHVLTNGMTNDLGFQVRDKLILLVESQSKFSVNITLRMLLYLAATYKEYVEEQKLDLYGSKPVTIPRPELYMVYTGAPRQLPEILRLSDMYDGLGGTEIEIKVLRETGTGSIVDQYIRFCEVADEQRKQYGYTMKAVEETLRICCEENILMPFLASRQKEVLDIMVTLFDQKRVTEIHEYNLVQDARQEGREEGIRALVLTLKEFTADKAAVAQKLVKQFELLPQTAEEKVAQYWES
;
A
#
# COMPACT_ATOMS: atom_id res chain seq x y z
N MET A 1 11.05 -30.60 1.10
CA MET A 1 10.36 -29.35 0.70
C MET A 1 10.39 -28.46 1.93
N ALA A 2 11.13 -27.38 1.87
CA ALA A 2 11.19 -26.43 2.99
C ALA A 2 9.80 -25.77 3.09
N ASP A 3 9.15 -25.88 4.25
CA ASP A 3 7.99 -25.08 4.60
C ASP A 3 8.40 -23.60 4.50
N MET A 4 8.05 -22.98 3.39
CA MET A 4 8.14 -21.52 3.25
C MET A 4 7.12 -20.96 4.24
N LYS A 5 7.60 -20.55 5.42
CA LYS A 5 6.82 -19.74 6.35
C LYS A 5 6.52 -18.43 5.63
N TYR A 6 5.32 -18.32 5.10
CA TYR A 6 4.79 -17.06 4.60
C TYR A 6 4.84 -16.07 5.76
N THR A 7 5.76 -15.12 5.67
CA THR A 7 5.81 -14.05 6.64
C THR A 7 4.62 -13.13 6.37
N ALA A 8 4.15 -12.43 7.38
CA ALA A 8 3.05 -11.45 7.28
C ALA A 8 3.27 -10.34 6.23
N LYS A 9 4.35 -10.39 5.48
CA LYS A 9 4.75 -9.48 4.41
C LYS A 9 4.31 -9.92 3.01
N ASP A 10 3.87 -11.19 2.83
CA ASP A 10 3.46 -11.70 1.53
C ASP A 10 2.00 -11.34 1.29
N SER A 11 1.75 -10.40 0.40
CA SER A 11 0.40 -10.05 -0.02
C SER A 11 -0.17 -11.09 -0.98
N VAL A 12 -1.50 -11.11 -1.11
CA VAL A 12 -2.17 -11.94 -2.12
C VAL A 12 -1.66 -11.62 -3.53
N PHE A 13 -1.38 -10.35 -3.82
CA PHE A 13 -0.77 -9.92 -5.09
C PHE A 13 0.54 -10.64 -5.36
N SER A 14 1.51 -10.52 -4.46
CA SER A 14 2.81 -11.17 -4.59
C SER A 14 2.68 -12.69 -4.65
N PHE A 15 1.78 -13.28 -3.85
CA PHE A 15 1.57 -14.72 -3.85
C PHE A 15 1.04 -15.25 -5.18
N ILE A 16 0.08 -14.56 -5.79
CA ILE A 16 -0.48 -14.93 -7.10
C ILE A 16 0.57 -14.77 -8.20
N PHE A 17 1.19 -13.60 -8.29
CA PHE A 17 2.02 -13.24 -9.44
C PHE A 17 3.47 -13.74 -9.35
N ARG A 18 3.92 -14.23 -8.20
CA ARG A 18 5.20 -14.95 -8.09
C ARG A 18 5.13 -16.42 -8.54
N GLN A 19 3.94 -16.95 -8.86
CA GLN A 19 3.83 -18.27 -9.45
C GLN A 19 4.29 -18.21 -10.91
N PRO A 20 5.19 -19.11 -11.38
CA PRO A 20 5.77 -19.04 -12.73
C PRO A 20 4.73 -18.92 -13.85
N GLU A 21 3.67 -19.72 -13.78
CA GLU A 21 2.56 -19.67 -14.73
C GLU A 21 1.90 -18.28 -14.76
N ASN A 22 1.61 -17.72 -13.58
CA ASN A 22 0.94 -16.43 -13.48
C ASN A 22 1.88 -15.25 -13.84
N THR A 23 3.18 -15.34 -13.50
CA THR A 23 4.19 -14.38 -13.96
C THR A 23 4.24 -14.35 -15.49
N ARG A 24 4.25 -15.53 -16.13
CA ARG A 24 4.21 -15.64 -17.59
C ARG A 24 2.90 -15.06 -18.16
N ARG A 25 1.75 -15.39 -17.60
CA ARG A 25 0.45 -14.85 -18.05
C ARG A 25 0.40 -13.32 -17.90
N LEU A 26 0.95 -12.79 -16.82
CA LEU A 26 1.08 -11.34 -16.62
C LEU A 26 1.97 -10.73 -17.70
N TYR A 27 3.15 -11.31 -17.95
CA TYR A 27 4.04 -10.85 -19.01
C TYR A 27 3.36 -10.83 -20.38
N LEU A 28 2.66 -11.91 -20.75
CA LEU A 28 1.94 -11.99 -22.03
C LEU A 28 0.72 -11.04 -22.11
N THR A 29 0.17 -10.62 -20.98
CA THR A 29 -0.83 -9.53 -20.95
C THR A 29 -0.20 -8.18 -21.30
N LEU A 30 1.05 -7.94 -20.87
CA LEU A 30 1.79 -6.71 -21.16
C LEU A 30 2.44 -6.73 -22.55
N HIS A 31 2.83 -7.91 -23.04
CA HIS A 31 3.56 -8.17 -24.26
C HIS A 31 2.95 -9.33 -25.06
N PRO A 32 1.77 -9.15 -25.65
CA PRO A 32 1.10 -10.22 -26.40
C PRO A 32 1.88 -10.66 -27.65
N GLU A 33 2.80 -9.82 -28.14
CA GLU A 33 3.70 -10.11 -29.27
C GLU A 33 4.75 -11.18 -28.95
N ASP A 34 5.13 -11.34 -27.68
CA ASP A 34 6.19 -12.26 -27.21
C ASP A 34 5.61 -13.65 -26.84
N SER A 35 4.75 -14.20 -27.68
CA SER A 35 4.00 -15.44 -27.39
C SER A 35 4.87 -16.68 -27.15
N ASP A 36 6.13 -16.66 -27.57
CA ASP A 36 7.13 -17.74 -27.40
C ASP A 36 7.80 -17.75 -26.02
N VAL A 37 7.54 -16.74 -25.16
CA VAL A 37 8.06 -16.71 -23.79
C VAL A 37 7.47 -17.85 -22.96
N THR A 38 8.34 -18.56 -22.25
CA THR A 38 8.00 -19.67 -21.35
C THR A 38 8.10 -19.23 -19.88
N GLU A 39 7.62 -20.06 -18.96
CA GLU A 39 7.73 -19.79 -17.52
C GLU A 39 9.19 -19.70 -17.05
N THR A 40 10.09 -20.47 -17.66
CA THR A 40 11.52 -20.47 -17.32
C THR A 40 12.26 -19.21 -17.77
N ASP A 41 11.69 -18.45 -18.70
CA ASP A 41 12.23 -17.16 -19.13
C ASP A 41 11.92 -16.04 -18.13
N CYS A 42 10.91 -16.23 -17.26
CA CYS A 42 10.49 -15.26 -16.25
C CYS A 42 11.29 -15.46 -14.97
N LYS A 43 12.25 -14.58 -14.70
CA LYS A 43 13.10 -14.64 -13.50
C LYS A 43 12.65 -13.59 -12.51
N LEU A 44 12.16 -14.01 -11.35
CA LEU A 44 11.82 -13.08 -10.27
C LEU A 44 13.07 -12.33 -9.79
N VAL A 45 12.88 -11.05 -9.49
CA VAL A 45 13.89 -10.21 -8.83
C VAL A 45 13.40 -9.80 -7.45
N THR A 46 14.30 -9.66 -6.50
CA THR A 46 13.97 -9.28 -5.13
C THR A 46 13.78 -7.78 -5.05
N LEU A 47 12.68 -7.33 -4.45
CA LEU A 47 12.41 -5.92 -4.16
C LEU A 47 12.45 -5.64 -2.65
N GLU A 48 13.03 -6.56 -1.87
CA GLU A 48 13.07 -6.47 -0.41
C GLU A 48 14.10 -5.42 0.03
N HIS A 49 13.84 -4.81 1.19
CA HIS A 49 14.75 -3.84 1.86
C HIS A 49 14.93 -2.46 1.22
N VAL A 50 14.23 -2.12 0.16
CA VAL A 50 14.34 -0.79 -0.47
C VAL A 50 13.67 0.30 0.35
N LEU A 51 12.54 -0.02 0.99
CA LEU A 51 11.79 0.89 1.85
C LEU A 51 11.56 0.25 3.22
N THR A 52 11.85 0.99 4.29
CA THR A 52 11.93 0.49 5.68
C THR A 52 10.60 0.14 6.35
N ASN A 53 9.47 0.46 5.75
CA ASN A 53 8.16 0.26 6.40
C ASN A 53 7.19 -0.48 5.47
N GLY A 54 6.95 -1.74 5.73
CA GLY A 54 5.70 -2.36 5.42
C GLY A 54 5.71 -3.46 4.37
N MET A 55 4.55 -3.99 4.18
CA MET A 55 4.21 -5.03 3.21
C MET A 55 4.56 -4.55 1.80
N THR A 56 5.46 -5.26 1.15
CA THR A 56 5.75 -5.03 -0.27
C THR A 56 4.70 -5.79 -1.09
N ASN A 57 3.66 -5.08 -1.51
CA ASN A 57 2.74 -5.55 -2.54
C ASN A 57 3.32 -5.33 -3.93
N ASP A 58 4.64 -5.50 -4.06
CA ASP A 58 5.36 -5.11 -5.25
C ASP A 58 6.03 -6.35 -5.85
N LEU A 59 6.07 -6.41 -7.16
CA LEU A 59 6.59 -7.54 -7.93
C LEU A 59 7.65 -7.05 -8.91
N GLY A 60 8.80 -7.72 -8.92
CA GLY A 60 9.82 -7.54 -9.94
C GLY A 60 10.16 -8.85 -10.63
N PHE A 61 10.32 -8.82 -11.94
CA PHE A 61 10.84 -9.96 -12.69
C PHE A 61 11.51 -9.50 -13.99
N GLN A 62 12.46 -10.30 -14.45
CA GLN A 62 13.16 -10.08 -15.69
C GLN A 62 12.73 -11.11 -16.73
N VAL A 63 12.49 -10.67 -17.96
CA VAL A 63 12.28 -11.51 -19.13
C VAL A 63 13.18 -11.00 -20.24
N ARG A 64 14.16 -11.83 -20.64
CA ARG A 64 15.17 -11.47 -21.65
C ARG A 64 15.90 -10.16 -21.26
N ASP A 65 15.77 -9.11 -22.08
CA ASP A 65 16.36 -7.79 -21.89
C ASP A 65 15.44 -6.78 -21.17
N LYS A 66 14.24 -7.24 -20.71
CA LYS A 66 13.26 -6.39 -20.04
C LYS A 66 13.24 -6.66 -18.55
N LEU A 67 13.27 -5.61 -17.75
CA LEU A 67 13.03 -5.63 -16.31
C LEU A 67 11.64 -5.05 -16.01
N ILE A 68 10.73 -5.88 -15.55
CA ILE A 68 9.35 -5.49 -15.24
C ILE A 68 9.23 -5.25 -13.75
N LEU A 69 8.81 -4.06 -13.35
CA LEU A 69 8.48 -3.72 -11.97
C LEU A 69 7.02 -3.30 -11.87
N LEU A 70 6.28 -3.94 -10.97
CA LEU A 70 4.88 -3.64 -10.71
C LEU A 70 4.67 -3.28 -9.26
N VAL A 71 3.86 -2.25 -9.01
CA VAL A 71 3.33 -1.92 -7.70
C VAL A 71 1.81 -2.07 -7.71
N GLU A 72 1.26 -2.55 -6.61
CA GLU A 72 -0.18 -2.54 -6.38
C GLU A 72 -0.61 -1.25 -5.68
N SER A 73 -1.73 -0.65 -6.14
CA SER A 73 -2.33 0.53 -5.52
C SER A 73 -3.81 0.29 -5.23
N GLN A 74 -4.13 0.02 -3.96
CA GLN A 74 -5.46 -0.47 -3.54
C GLN A 74 -6.52 0.62 -3.35
N SER A 75 -6.22 1.77 -2.77
CA SER A 75 -7.31 2.65 -2.33
C SER A 75 -7.05 4.14 -2.43
N LYS A 76 -5.81 4.55 -2.39
CA LYS A 76 -5.44 5.96 -2.54
C LYS A 76 -4.41 6.08 -3.66
N PHE A 77 -4.86 6.66 -4.75
CA PHE A 77 -3.94 7.11 -5.77
C PHE A 77 -2.99 8.15 -5.16
N SER A 78 -1.70 7.90 -5.30
CA SER A 78 -0.67 8.84 -4.89
C SER A 78 0.37 8.98 -6.00
N VAL A 79 0.65 10.20 -6.39
CA VAL A 79 1.74 10.51 -7.34
C VAL A 79 3.10 10.06 -6.81
N ASN A 80 3.25 9.92 -5.49
CA ASN A 80 4.47 9.44 -4.83
C ASN A 80 4.89 8.02 -5.23
N ILE A 81 4.03 7.28 -5.92
CA ILE A 81 4.38 5.99 -6.54
C ILE A 81 5.55 6.13 -7.52
N THR A 82 5.65 7.25 -8.23
CA THR A 82 6.76 7.49 -9.17
C THR A 82 8.11 7.51 -8.46
N LEU A 83 8.19 8.18 -7.31
CA LEU A 83 9.42 8.19 -6.50
C LEU A 83 9.72 6.81 -5.90
N ARG A 84 8.70 6.09 -5.44
CA ARG A 84 8.87 4.72 -4.92
C ARG A 84 9.42 3.79 -5.99
N MET A 85 8.90 3.88 -7.22
CA MET A 85 9.39 3.09 -8.35
C MET A 85 10.82 3.44 -8.75
N LEU A 86 11.22 4.71 -8.69
CA LEU A 86 12.61 5.11 -8.90
C LEU A 86 13.54 4.43 -7.89
N LEU A 87 13.16 4.40 -6.63
CA LEU A 87 13.96 3.75 -5.57
C LEU A 87 14.06 2.23 -5.81
N TYR A 88 12.97 1.57 -6.18
CA TYR A 88 12.99 0.14 -6.53
C TYR A 88 13.89 -0.13 -7.73
N LEU A 89 13.76 0.68 -8.79
CA LEU A 89 14.59 0.54 -9.98
C LEU A 89 16.08 0.70 -9.66
N ALA A 90 16.43 1.72 -8.88
CA ALA A 90 17.81 1.96 -8.47
C ALA A 90 18.39 0.80 -7.64
N ALA A 91 17.62 0.27 -6.68
CA ALA A 91 18.04 -0.88 -5.88
C ALA A 91 18.18 -2.14 -6.71
N THR A 92 17.22 -2.44 -7.60
CA THR A 92 17.28 -3.61 -8.48
C THR A 92 18.49 -3.55 -9.42
N TYR A 93 18.79 -2.37 -9.98
CA TYR A 93 20.00 -2.23 -10.81
C TYR A 93 21.28 -2.35 -9.99
N LYS A 94 21.31 -1.88 -8.74
CA LYS A 94 22.44 -2.09 -7.86
C LYS A 94 22.71 -3.58 -7.65
N GLU A 95 21.68 -4.36 -7.29
CA GLU A 95 21.80 -5.82 -7.14
C GLU A 95 22.24 -6.49 -8.45
N TYR A 96 21.62 -6.11 -9.57
CA TYR A 96 22.00 -6.63 -10.89
C TYR A 96 23.47 -6.39 -11.21
N VAL A 97 23.98 -5.19 -10.95
CA VAL A 97 25.41 -4.85 -11.16
C VAL A 97 26.32 -5.71 -10.30
N GLU A 98 25.96 -5.94 -9.03
CA GLU A 98 26.72 -6.76 -8.10
C GLU A 98 26.71 -8.23 -8.50
N GLU A 99 25.55 -8.80 -8.84
CA GLU A 99 25.40 -10.20 -9.28
C GLU A 99 26.14 -10.49 -10.59
N GLN A 100 26.02 -9.58 -11.57
CA GLN A 100 26.68 -9.72 -12.86
C GLN A 100 28.15 -9.26 -12.82
N LYS A 101 28.64 -8.76 -11.68
CA LYS A 101 30.01 -8.25 -11.48
C LYS A 101 30.40 -7.21 -12.53
N LEU A 102 29.48 -6.28 -12.83
CA LEU A 102 29.69 -5.24 -13.81
C LEU A 102 30.62 -4.17 -13.28
N ASP A 103 31.62 -3.81 -14.06
CA ASP A 103 32.59 -2.76 -13.71
C ASP A 103 32.07 -1.37 -14.14
N LEU A 104 31.49 -0.63 -13.21
CA LEU A 104 30.96 0.72 -13.47
C LEU A 104 32.06 1.79 -13.62
N TYR A 105 33.29 1.47 -13.22
CA TYR A 105 34.44 2.39 -13.28
C TYR A 105 35.34 2.09 -14.49
N GLY A 106 35.07 1.01 -15.20
CA GLY A 106 35.79 0.64 -16.40
C GLY A 106 35.46 1.53 -17.59
N SER A 107 36.30 1.45 -18.62
CA SER A 107 36.10 2.22 -19.86
C SER A 107 35.08 1.62 -20.82
N LYS A 108 34.62 0.39 -20.58
CA LYS A 108 33.65 -0.29 -21.44
C LYS A 108 32.23 -0.01 -20.93
N PRO A 109 31.30 0.41 -21.82
CA PRO A 109 29.89 0.55 -21.43
C PRO A 109 29.33 -0.77 -20.89
N VAL A 110 28.58 -0.72 -19.79
CA VAL A 110 27.81 -1.85 -19.29
C VAL A 110 26.42 -1.86 -19.90
N THR A 111 25.86 -3.06 -20.09
CA THR A 111 24.49 -3.25 -20.56
C THR A 111 23.61 -3.69 -19.40
N ILE A 112 22.48 -3.04 -19.24
CA ILE A 112 21.48 -3.35 -18.20
C ILE A 112 20.13 -3.66 -18.86
N PRO A 113 19.25 -4.45 -18.23
CA PRO A 113 17.91 -4.70 -18.73
C PRO A 113 17.11 -3.40 -18.85
N ARG A 114 16.30 -3.29 -19.92
CA ARG A 114 15.41 -2.14 -20.12
C ARG A 114 14.27 -2.15 -19.11
N PRO A 115 14.05 -1.09 -18.30
CA PRO A 115 13.01 -1.07 -17.30
C PRO A 115 11.66 -0.78 -17.94
N GLU A 116 10.65 -1.50 -17.48
CA GLU A 116 9.24 -1.21 -17.76
C GLU A 116 8.49 -1.20 -16.44
N LEU A 117 7.81 -0.07 -16.15
CA LEU A 117 7.24 0.22 -14.86
C LEU A 117 5.72 0.27 -14.96
N TYR A 118 5.04 -0.45 -14.07
CA TYR A 118 3.60 -0.59 -14.08
C TYR A 118 3.00 -0.40 -12.69
N MET A 119 1.78 0.13 -12.65
CA MET A 119 0.95 0.18 -11.46
C MET A 119 -0.37 -0.54 -11.75
N VAL A 120 -0.71 -1.54 -10.95
CA VAL A 120 -2.03 -2.18 -10.99
C VAL A 120 -2.95 -1.44 -10.02
N TYR A 121 -3.97 -0.76 -10.55
CA TYR A 121 -4.92 -0.02 -9.75
C TYR A 121 -6.16 -0.89 -9.47
N THR A 122 -6.38 -1.19 -8.19
CA THR A 122 -7.49 -2.03 -7.69
C THR A 122 -8.51 -1.25 -6.87
N GLY A 123 -8.39 0.08 -6.83
CA GLY A 123 -9.33 0.94 -6.10
C GLY A 123 -10.59 1.26 -6.89
N ALA A 124 -11.51 2.02 -6.26
CA ALA A 124 -12.74 2.46 -6.89
C ALA A 124 -12.49 3.20 -8.21
N PRO A 125 -13.38 3.07 -9.20
CA PRO A 125 -13.26 3.73 -10.49
C PRO A 125 -13.03 5.23 -10.32
N ARG A 126 -11.94 5.75 -10.89
CA ARG A 126 -11.58 7.17 -10.91
C ARG A 126 -11.02 7.52 -12.28
N GLN A 127 -11.09 8.80 -12.64
CA GLN A 127 -10.29 9.32 -13.74
C GLN A 127 -8.83 9.37 -13.29
N LEU A 128 -8.07 8.35 -13.66
CA LEU A 128 -6.63 8.30 -13.45
C LEU A 128 -5.93 8.53 -14.78
N PRO A 129 -4.74 9.14 -14.79
CA PRO A 129 -3.92 9.19 -15.98
C PRO A 129 -3.54 7.75 -16.42
N GLU A 130 -3.31 7.55 -17.70
CA GLU A 130 -2.81 6.27 -18.22
C GLU A 130 -1.33 6.07 -17.89
N ILE A 131 -0.60 7.17 -17.74
CA ILE A 131 0.82 7.22 -17.42
C ILE A 131 1.03 8.21 -16.29
N LEU A 132 1.78 7.79 -15.29
CA LEU A 132 2.31 8.65 -14.23
C LEU A 132 3.72 9.03 -14.60
N ARG A 133 4.09 10.29 -14.38
CA ARG A 133 5.40 10.83 -14.71
C ARG A 133 6.12 11.35 -13.48
N LEU A 134 7.41 11.08 -13.40
CA LEU A 134 8.24 11.66 -12.35
C LEU A 134 8.33 13.17 -12.47
N SER A 135 8.30 13.71 -13.70
CA SER A 135 8.27 15.15 -13.96
C SER A 135 7.07 15.88 -13.33
N ASP A 136 5.96 15.20 -13.05
CA ASP A 136 4.82 15.78 -12.33
C ASP A 136 5.18 16.21 -10.90
N MET A 137 6.34 15.76 -10.38
CA MET A 137 6.87 16.13 -9.05
C MET A 137 7.86 17.30 -9.08
N TYR A 138 8.23 17.80 -10.27
CA TYR A 138 9.30 18.81 -10.44
C TYR A 138 8.77 20.22 -10.75
N ASP A 139 7.55 20.54 -10.38
CA ASP A 139 6.92 21.85 -10.67
C ASP A 139 6.96 22.24 -12.17
N GLY A 140 6.99 21.26 -13.06
CA GLY A 140 6.94 21.47 -14.50
C GLY A 140 8.24 21.92 -15.19
N LEU A 141 9.37 21.92 -14.47
CA LEU A 141 10.65 22.45 -14.99
C LEU A 141 11.49 21.42 -15.79
N GLY A 142 10.96 20.26 -16.10
CA GLY A 142 11.71 19.21 -16.80
C GLY A 142 12.72 18.52 -15.88
N GLY A 143 13.45 17.53 -16.42
CA GLY A 143 14.42 16.75 -15.63
C GLY A 143 14.48 15.29 -16.11
N THR A 144 14.96 14.40 -15.25
CA THR A 144 14.92 12.95 -15.51
C THR A 144 13.49 12.46 -15.52
N GLU A 145 13.11 11.73 -16.58
CA GLU A 145 11.75 11.19 -16.70
C GLU A 145 11.71 9.69 -16.40
N ILE A 146 10.70 9.31 -15.63
CA ILE A 146 10.29 7.93 -15.40
C ILE A 146 8.79 7.88 -15.62
N GLU A 147 8.36 6.98 -16.49
CA GLU A 147 6.96 6.75 -16.81
C GLU A 147 6.49 5.43 -16.22
N ILE A 148 5.34 5.45 -15.55
CA ILE A 148 4.67 4.27 -14.99
C ILE A 148 3.33 4.12 -15.70
N LYS A 149 3.13 2.98 -16.37
CA LYS A 149 1.86 2.66 -17.01
C LYS A 149 0.85 2.19 -15.97
N VAL A 150 -0.35 2.77 -15.99
CA VAL A 150 -1.44 2.42 -15.08
C VAL A 150 -2.30 1.33 -15.70
N LEU A 151 -2.24 0.13 -15.12
CA LEU A 151 -3.04 -1.01 -15.52
C LEU A 151 -4.40 -0.95 -14.82
N ARG A 152 -5.46 -1.06 -15.61
CA ARG A 152 -6.86 -1.07 -15.18
C ARG A 152 -7.57 -2.26 -15.79
N GLU A 153 -8.78 -2.50 -15.35
CA GLU A 153 -9.67 -3.43 -16.00
C GLU A 153 -9.91 -3.02 -17.46
N THR A 154 -9.70 -3.96 -18.35
CA THR A 154 -9.88 -3.78 -19.81
C THR A 154 -11.07 -4.57 -20.35
N GLY A 155 -11.65 -5.47 -19.55
CA GLY A 155 -12.72 -6.36 -19.95
C GLY A 155 -12.31 -7.49 -20.90
N THR A 156 -11.00 -7.69 -21.11
CA THR A 156 -10.47 -8.76 -21.96
C THR A 156 -10.38 -10.12 -21.26
N GLY A 157 -10.62 -10.17 -19.93
CA GLY A 157 -10.46 -11.37 -19.12
C GLY A 157 -9.00 -11.73 -18.86
N SER A 158 -8.07 -10.78 -19.05
CA SER A 158 -6.66 -10.95 -18.75
C SER A 158 -6.43 -11.31 -17.28
N ILE A 159 -5.24 -11.78 -16.94
CA ILE A 159 -4.94 -12.08 -15.52
C ILE A 159 -4.97 -10.82 -14.65
N VAL A 160 -4.70 -9.65 -15.22
CA VAL A 160 -4.84 -8.36 -14.56
C VAL A 160 -6.31 -8.04 -14.27
N ASP A 161 -7.19 -8.21 -15.27
CA ASP A 161 -8.64 -8.04 -15.09
C ASP A 161 -9.20 -8.98 -14.01
N GLN A 162 -8.77 -10.24 -14.04
CA GLN A 162 -9.18 -11.24 -13.04
C GLN A 162 -8.69 -10.87 -11.63
N TYR A 163 -7.48 -10.34 -11.51
CA TYR A 163 -6.97 -9.87 -10.21
C TYR A 163 -7.72 -8.65 -9.69
N ILE A 164 -7.99 -7.66 -10.55
CA ILE A 164 -8.78 -6.48 -10.18
C ILE A 164 -10.17 -6.94 -9.70
N ARG A 165 -10.83 -7.83 -10.44
CA ARG A 165 -12.13 -8.38 -10.03
C ARG A 165 -12.07 -9.15 -8.71
N PHE A 166 -11.01 -9.93 -8.46
CA PHE A 166 -10.78 -10.57 -7.16
C PHE A 166 -10.73 -9.52 -6.03
N CYS A 167 -10.01 -8.41 -6.22
CA CYS A 167 -9.93 -7.33 -5.25
C CYS A 167 -11.28 -6.65 -5.01
N GLU A 168 -12.08 -6.45 -6.05
CA GLU A 168 -13.45 -5.90 -5.93
C GLU A 168 -14.34 -6.80 -5.08
N VAL A 169 -14.36 -8.12 -5.38
CA VAL A 169 -15.14 -9.11 -4.60
C VAL A 169 -14.66 -9.09 -3.15
N ALA A 170 -13.35 -9.08 -2.90
CA ALA A 170 -12.80 -9.02 -1.54
C ALA A 170 -13.25 -7.75 -0.79
N ASP A 171 -13.25 -6.59 -1.46
CA ASP A 171 -13.72 -5.34 -0.88
C ASP A 171 -15.24 -5.32 -0.63
N GLU A 172 -16.05 -5.91 -1.50
CA GLU A 172 -17.50 -6.07 -1.32
C GLU A 172 -17.80 -6.93 -0.08
N GLN A 173 -17.13 -8.10 0.03
CA GLN A 173 -17.34 -9.00 1.17
C GLN A 173 -16.85 -8.38 2.47
N ARG A 174 -15.72 -7.66 2.45
CA ARG A 174 -15.22 -6.91 3.60
C ARG A 174 -16.21 -5.81 4.05
N LYS A 175 -16.83 -5.09 3.14
CA LYS A 175 -17.87 -4.09 3.48
C LYS A 175 -19.08 -4.72 4.14
N GLN A 176 -19.44 -5.94 3.72
CA GLN A 176 -20.63 -6.65 4.24
C GLN A 176 -20.36 -7.35 5.58
N TYR A 177 -19.19 -7.98 5.75
CA TYR A 177 -18.89 -8.85 6.89
C TYR A 177 -17.73 -8.34 7.76
N GLY A 178 -17.14 -7.18 7.43
CA GLY A 178 -15.95 -6.67 8.12
C GLY A 178 -14.69 -7.50 7.84
N TYR A 179 -13.66 -7.29 8.64
CA TYR A 179 -12.42 -8.09 8.59
C TYR A 179 -12.61 -9.42 9.33
N THR A 180 -13.30 -10.34 8.72
CA THR A 180 -13.67 -11.64 9.32
C THR A 180 -13.35 -12.81 8.40
N MET A 181 -13.22 -14.00 8.99
CA MET A 181 -13.08 -15.27 8.25
C MET A 181 -14.21 -15.43 7.23
N LYS A 182 -15.45 -15.07 7.59
CA LYS A 182 -16.60 -15.17 6.69
C LYS A 182 -16.42 -14.33 5.43
N ALA A 183 -15.86 -13.10 5.55
CA ALA A 183 -15.58 -12.27 4.38
C ALA A 183 -14.59 -12.94 3.42
N VAL A 184 -13.57 -13.60 3.97
CA VAL A 184 -12.58 -14.34 3.16
C VAL A 184 -13.20 -15.55 2.49
N GLU A 185 -13.94 -16.38 3.23
CA GLU A 185 -14.62 -17.57 2.71
C GLU A 185 -15.58 -17.21 1.57
N GLU A 186 -16.42 -16.19 1.75
CA GLU A 186 -17.33 -15.71 0.72
C GLU A 186 -16.60 -15.15 -0.50
N THR A 187 -15.50 -14.42 -0.30
CA THR A 187 -14.64 -13.97 -1.41
C THR A 187 -14.17 -15.15 -2.25
N LEU A 188 -13.59 -16.16 -1.62
CA LEU A 188 -13.08 -17.35 -2.33
C LEU A 188 -14.21 -18.13 -3.01
N ARG A 189 -15.37 -18.27 -2.35
CA ARG A 189 -16.55 -18.95 -2.93
C ARG A 189 -17.00 -18.24 -4.21
N ILE A 190 -17.21 -16.92 -4.17
CA ILE A 190 -17.65 -16.13 -5.32
C ILE A 190 -16.61 -16.20 -6.44
N CYS A 191 -15.33 -16.06 -6.13
CA CYS A 191 -14.26 -16.15 -7.13
C CYS A 191 -14.23 -17.53 -7.83
N CYS A 192 -14.47 -18.61 -7.09
CA CYS A 192 -14.60 -19.95 -7.68
C CYS A 192 -15.82 -20.07 -8.59
N GLU A 193 -16.99 -19.54 -8.18
CA GLU A 193 -18.22 -19.57 -8.97
C GLU A 193 -18.13 -18.75 -10.26
N GLU A 194 -17.46 -17.59 -10.20
CA GLU A 194 -17.25 -16.69 -11.34
C GLU A 194 -16.00 -17.06 -12.18
N ASN A 195 -15.27 -18.12 -11.85
CA ASN A 195 -14.04 -18.55 -12.50
C ASN A 195 -12.92 -17.48 -12.47
N ILE A 196 -12.86 -16.67 -11.42
CA ILE A 196 -11.83 -15.66 -11.23
C ILE A 196 -10.54 -16.32 -10.73
N LEU A 197 -9.41 -16.07 -11.41
CA LEU A 197 -8.09 -16.61 -11.09
C LEU A 197 -8.06 -18.17 -11.02
N MET A 198 -8.94 -18.84 -11.76
CA MET A 198 -8.92 -20.29 -11.87
C MET A 198 -7.91 -20.75 -12.94
N PRO A 199 -7.22 -21.89 -12.82
CA PRO A 199 -7.30 -22.91 -11.76
C PRO A 199 -6.45 -22.61 -10.51
N PHE A 200 -5.77 -21.44 -10.43
CA PHE A 200 -4.87 -21.09 -9.33
C PHE A 200 -5.58 -21.18 -7.97
N LEU A 201 -6.72 -20.50 -7.80
CA LEU A 201 -7.47 -20.54 -6.53
C LEU A 201 -7.92 -21.95 -6.15
N ALA A 202 -8.31 -22.78 -7.13
CA ALA A 202 -8.70 -24.16 -6.84
C ALA A 202 -7.56 -25.00 -6.27
N SER A 203 -6.32 -24.76 -6.71
CA SER A 203 -5.14 -25.52 -6.27
C SER A 203 -4.47 -24.94 -5.00
N ARG A 204 -4.74 -23.68 -4.66
CA ARG A 204 -4.07 -22.93 -3.59
C ARG A 204 -5.03 -22.23 -2.63
N GLN A 205 -6.29 -22.72 -2.54
CA GLN A 205 -7.35 -22.07 -1.76
C GLN A 205 -6.95 -21.84 -0.30
N LYS A 206 -6.32 -22.85 0.31
CA LYS A 206 -5.92 -22.78 1.72
C LYS A 206 -4.85 -21.71 1.94
N GLU A 207 -3.83 -21.64 1.10
CA GLU A 207 -2.76 -20.67 1.21
C GLU A 207 -3.29 -19.22 1.01
N VAL A 208 -4.17 -19.03 0.03
CA VAL A 208 -4.81 -17.70 -0.19
C VAL A 208 -5.68 -17.32 0.99
N LEU A 209 -6.44 -18.27 1.55
CA LEU A 209 -7.24 -18.05 2.76
C LEU A 209 -6.36 -17.63 3.93
N ASP A 210 -5.28 -18.34 4.21
CA ASP A 210 -4.36 -18.04 5.31
C ASP A 210 -3.72 -16.66 5.16
N ILE A 211 -3.33 -16.27 3.94
CA ILE A 211 -2.78 -14.94 3.64
C ILE A 211 -3.85 -13.87 3.88
N MET A 212 -5.05 -14.03 3.36
CA MET A 212 -6.13 -13.04 3.50
C MET A 212 -6.53 -12.84 4.96
N VAL A 213 -6.64 -13.93 5.73
CA VAL A 213 -6.95 -13.85 7.17
C VAL A 213 -5.87 -13.08 7.91
N THR A 214 -4.60 -13.39 7.64
CA THR A 214 -3.46 -12.69 8.24
C THR A 214 -3.48 -11.19 7.92
N LEU A 215 -3.76 -10.83 6.67
CA LEU A 215 -3.87 -9.43 6.24
C LEU A 215 -5.05 -8.72 6.92
N PHE A 216 -6.19 -9.40 7.07
CA PHE A 216 -7.36 -8.84 7.73
C PHE A 216 -7.09 -8.58 9.22
N ASP A 217 -6.44 -9.50 9.90
CA ASP A 217 -6.05 -9.32 11.31
C ASP A 217 -5.07 -8.15 11.48
N GLN A 218 -4.07 -8.02 10.61
CA GLN A 218 -3.14 -6.90 10.62
C GLN A 218 -3.84 -5.56 10.37
N LYS A 219 -4.71 -5.48 9.37
CA LYS A 219 -5.48 -4.26 9.07
C LYS A 219 -6.36 -3.86 10.25
N ARG A 220 -7.03 -4.82 10.88
CA ARG A 220 -7.86 -4.57 12.07
C ARG A 220 -7.03 -3.99 13.22
N VAL A 221 -5.85 -4.55 13.49
CA VAL A 221 -4.95 -4.03 14.53
C VAL A 221 -4.46 -2.62 14.19
N THR A 222 -4.10 -2.38 12.93
CA THR A 222 -3.66 -1.06 12.46
C THR A 222 -4.77 -0.01 12.59
N GLU A 223 -6.00 -0.34 12.18
CA GLU A 223 -7.15 0.57 12.32
C GLU A 223 -7.46 0.91 13.79
N ILE A 224 -7.38 -0.07 14.69
CA ILE A 224 -7.53 0.17 16.12
C ILE A 224 -6.42 1.09 16.63
N HIS A 225 -5.19 0.86 16.23
CA HIS A 225 -4.06 1.69 16.64
C HIS A 225 -4.19 3.13 16.11
N GLU A 226 -4.51 3.30 14.84
CA GLU A 226 -4.75 4.63 14.23
C GLU A 226 -5.92 5.35 14.92
N TYR A 227 -7.01 4.64 15.21
CA TYR A 227 -8.13 5.21 15.95
C TYR A 227 -7.70 5.71 17.32
N ASN A 228 -6.93 4.91 18.09
CA ASN A 228 -6.43 5.30 19.40
C ASN A 228 -5.50 6.51 19.31
N LEU A 229 -4.56 6.52 18.36
CA LEU A 229 -3.67 7.66 18.14
C LEU A 229 -4.45 8.96 17.87
N VAL A 230 -5.51 8.88 17.05
CA VAL A 230 -6.36 10.06 16.78
C VAL A 230 -7.11 10.50 18.04
N GLN A 231 -7.60 9.57 18.86
CA GLN A 231 -8.27 9.92 20.11
C GLN A 231 -7.30 10.55 21.12
N ASP A 232 -6.10 9.98 21.26
CA ASP A 232 -5.05 10.51 22.13
C ASP A 232 -4.64 11.92 21.70
N ALA A 233 -4.35 12.13 20.43
CA ALA A 233 -4.01 13.45 19.90
C ALA A 233 -5.13 14.49 20.08
N ARG A 234 -6.41 14.08 19.96
CA ARG A 234 -7.55 14.96 20.24
C ARG A 234 -7.63 15.31 21.73
N GLN A 235 -7.37 14.34 22.59
CA GLN A 235 -7.40 14.54 24.04
C GLN A 235 -6.25 15.46 24.47
N GLU A 236 -5.03 15.26 23.96
CA GLU A 236 -3.88 16.12 24.21
C GLU A 236 -4.14 17.56 23.73
N GLY A 237 -4.60 17.75 22.48
CA GLY A 237 -4.92 19.07 21.94
C GLY A 237 -6.04 19.78 22.73
N ARG A 238 -7.04 19.01 23.23
CA ARG A 238 -8.08 19.56 24.11
C ARG A 238 -7.50 20.00 25.45
N GLU A 239 -6.61 19.22 26.03
CA GLU A 239 -5.95 19.53 27.29
C GLU A 239 -5.03 20.75 27.18
N GLU A 240 -4.25 20.82 26.08
CA GLU A 240 -3.45 22.01 25.77
C GLU A 240 -4.31 23.26 25.58
N GLY A 241 -5.46 23.13 24.91
CA GLY A 241 -6.42 24.24 24.74
C GLY A 241 -7.00 24.71 26.08
N ILE A 242 -7.36 23.80 26.97
CA ILE A 242 -7.82 24.12 28.35
C ILE A 242 -6.73 24.86 29.10
N ARG A 243 -5.50 24.33 29.11
CA ARG A 243 -4.35 24.93 29.76
C ARG A 243 -4.08 26.34 29.25
N ALA A 244 -4.01 26.50 27.90
CA ALA A 244 -3.78 27.81 27.28
C ALA A 244 -4.86 28.83 27.65
N LEU A 245 -6.14 28.43 27.67
CA LEU A 245 -7.24 29.29 28.06
C LEU A 245 -7.15 29.71 29.52
N VAL A 246 -6.84 28.79 30.45
CA VAL A 246 -6.67 29.12 31.87
C VAL A 246 -5.53 30.11 32.08
N LEU A 247 -4.36 29.86 31.47
CA LEU A 247 -3.19 30.75 31.58
C LEU A 247 -3.46 32.13 30.99
N THR A 248 -4.12 32.20 29.83
CA THR A 248 -4.49 33.49 29.22
C THR A 248 -5.47 34.27 30.09
N LEU A 249 -6.52 33.61 30.59
CA LEU A 249 -7.53 34.31 31.41
C LEU A 249 -7.01 34.72 32.79
N LYS A 250 -6.07 33.98 33.36
CA LYS A 250 -5.36 34.35 34.61
C LYS A 250 -4.69 35.73 34.52
N GLU A 251 -4.24 36.15 33.33
CA GLU A 251 -3.64 37.48 33.12
C GLU A 251 -4.67 38.62 33.25
N PHE A 252 -5.95 38.32 32.99
CA PHE A 252 -7.01 39.35 32.94
C PHE A 252 -7.96 39.32 34.13
N THR A 253 -7.99 38.24 34.89
CA THR A 253 -8.89 38.10 36.08
C THR A 253 -8.30 37.20 37.15
N ALA A 254 -8.57 37.52 38.41
CA ALA A 254 -8.27 36.64 39.56
C ALA A 254 -9.45 35.75 39.95
N ASP A 255 -10.61 35.88 39.26
CA ASP A 255 -11.82 35.09 39.55
C ASP A 255 -11.75 33.70 38.92
N LYS A 256 -11.27 32.73 39.70
CA LYS A 256 -11.16 31.33 39.27
C LYS A 256 -12.53 30.70 38.90
N ALA A 257 -13.62 31.13 39.58
CA ALA A 257 -14.95 30.62 39.29
C ALA A 257 -15.47 31.08 37.93
N ALA A 258 -15.21 32.34 37.54
CA ALA A 258 -15.54 32.85 36.24
C ALA A 258 -14.75 32.13 35.11
N VAL A 259 -13.48 31.80 35.37
CA VAL A 259 -12.66 31.02 34.43
C VAL A 259 -13.19 29.58 34.29
N ALA A 260 -13.58 28.93 35.39
CA ALA A 260 -14.18 27.58 35.34
C ALA A 260 -15.50 27.59 34.52
N GLN A 261 -16.36 28.60 34.69
CA GLN A 261 -17.58 28.71 33.88
C GLN A 261 -17.29 28.87 32.41
N LYS A 262 -16.23 29.57 32.04
CA LYS A 262 -15.79 29.64 30.64
C LYS A 262 -15.32 28.31 30.08
N LEU A 263 -14.57 27.53 30.86
CA LEU A 263 -14.18 26.17 30.48
C LEU A 263 -15.39 25.24 30.29
N VAL A 264 -16.38 25.28 31.20
CA VAL A 264 -17.65 24.55 31.04
C VAL A 264 -18.30 24.87 29.71
N LYS A 265 -18.40 26.16 29.37
CA LYS A 265 -19.08 26.60 28.14
C LYS A 265 -18.30 26.25 26.87
N GLN A 266 -16.97 26.37 26.89
CA GLN A 266 -16.14 26.27 25.68
C GLN A 266 -15.71 24.83 25.39
N PHE A 267 -15.49 24.03 26.42
CA PHE A 267 -15.03 22.65 26.31
C PHE A 267 -16.08 21.62 26.76
N GLU A 268 -17.31 22.05 27.06
CA GLU A 268 -18.40 21.18 27.49
C GLU A 268 -18.00 20.27 28.67
N LEU A 269 -17.24 20.84 29.62
CA LEU A 269 -16.79 20.13 30.81
C LEU A 269 -17.88 20.10 31.89
N LEU A 270 -17.84 19.09 32.74
CA LEU A 270 -18.61 19.12 33.97
C LEU A 270 -18.05 20.25 34.87
N PRO A 271 -18.91 20.96 35.62
CA PRO A 271 -18.46 22.06 36.49
C PRO A 271 -17.30 21.68 37.42
N GLN A 272 -17.40 20.53 38.06
CA GLN A 272 -16.35 20.03 38.96
C GLN A 272 -15.02 19.81 38.24
N THR A 273 -15.05 19.19 37.05
CA THR A 273 -13.85 18.96 36.22
C THR A 273 -13.24 20.30 35.79
N ALA A 274 -14.05 21.29 35.46
CA ALA A 274 -13.56 22.62 35.09
C ALA A 274 -12.85 23.30 36.27
N GLU A 275 -13.39 23.21 37.48
CA GLU A 275 -12.75 23.74 38.70
C GLU A 275 -11.41 23.05 38.97
N GLU A 276 -11.36 21.73 38.86
CA GLU A 276 -10.13 20.93 39.00
C GLU A 276 -9.05 21.38 37.98
N LYS A 277 -9.43 21.57 36.71
CA LYS A 277 -8.51 22.04 35.66
C LYS A 277 -8.02 23.46 35.92
N VAL A 278 -8.89 24.36 36.36
CA VAL A 278 -8.47 25.72 36.76
C VAL A 278 -7.49 25.62 37.93
N ALA A 279 -7.76 24.83 38.96
CA ALA A 279 -6.83 24.67 40.08
C ALA A 279 -5.48 24.13 39.62
N GLN A 280 -5.48 23.10 38.75
CA GLN A 280 -4.28 22.48 38.21
C GLN A 280 -3.38 23.44 37.43
N TYR A 281 -3.95 24.26 36.56
CA TYR A 281 -3.18 25.14 35.67
C TYR A 281 -3.02 26.57 36.17
N TRP A 282 -3.68 26.92 37.31
CA TRP A 282 -3.54 28.26 37.88
C TRP A 282 -2.19 28.49 38.53
N GLU A 283 -1.58 27.43 39.07
CA GLU A 283 -0.32 27.50 39.82
C GLU A 283 0.91 27.15 38.93
N SER A 284 0.66 26.68 37.72
CA SER A 284 1.71 26.45 36.70
C SER A 284 1.99 27.70 35.88
#